data_6d0ccbf3b01e985b9087d41be7a07047
#
_entry.id   6d0ccbf3b01e985b9087d41be7a07047
#
_cell.length_a   1.000
_cell.length_b   1.000
_cell.length_c   1.000
_cell.angle_alpha   90.00
_cell.angle_beta   90.00
_cell.angle_gamma   90.00
#
_symmetry.space_group_name_H-M   'P 1'
#
loop_
_entity.id
_entity.type
_entity.pdbx_description
1 polymer ?
#
loop_
_entity_poly.entity_id
_entity_poly.type
_entity_poly.pdbx_seq_one_letter_code
_entity_poly.pdbx_strand_id
1 'polypeptide(L)'
;MKTRWGIALLLICTIAAILMFRQVQDRTPSEDLYADGQLRMEIQTVSSAAEPMQETVFELFVTELPEKPITDADIELHIAMLDMFCGVFPAEVVESKPGVYSATAIPVMQGLWEAEAVLRWEDRHVEVRTLFKVR
;
A
#
# COMPACT_ATOMS: atom_id res chain seq x y z
N MET A 1 -7.62 -49.73 18.99
CA MET A 1 -8.44 -48.52 18.82
C MET A 1 -7.77 -47.20 19.27
N LYS A 2 -6.98 -47.23 20.32
CA LYS A 2 -6.31 -45.99 20.84
C LYS A 2 -5.25 -45.41 19.91
N THR A 3 -4.56 -46.20 19.11
CA THR A 3 -3.50 -45.73 18.18
C THR A 3 -4.03 -45.01 16.95
N ARG A 4 -5.23 -45.36 16.48
CA ARG A 4 -5.83 -44.73 15.29
C ARG A 4 -6.35 -43.30 15.56
N TRP A 5 -6.77 -43.04 16.79
CA TRP A 5 -7.19 -41.69 17.23
C TRP A 5 -6.00 -40.77 17.43
N GLY A 6 -4.87 -41.25 17.88
CA GLY A 6 -3.63 -40.46 18.02
C GLY A 6 -3.10 -39.97 16.66
N ILE A 7 -3.15 -40.85 15.64
CA ILE A 7 -2.70 -40.49 14.29
C ILE A 7 -3.65 -39.48 13.64
N ALA A 8 -4.96 -39.60 13.83
CA ALA A 8 -5.94 -38.66 13.32
C ALA A 8 -5.78 -37.26 13.94
N LEU A 9 -5.51 -37.22 15.26
CA LEU A 9 -5.31 -35.97 15.99
C LEU A 9 -4.02 -35.25 15.56
N LEU A 10 -2.95 -36.04 15.33
CA LEU A 10 -1.68 -35.52 14.79
C LEU A 10 -1.83 -34.94 13.38
N LEU A 11 -2.59 -35.61 12.50
CA LEU A 11 -2.87 -35.13 11.15
C LEU A 11 -3.70 -33.82 11.16
N ILE A 12 -4.67 -33.71 12.05
CA ILE A 12 -5.48 -32.48 12.16
C ILE A 12 -4.61 -31.31 12.68
N CYS A 13 -3.74 -31.55 13.65
CA CYS A 13 -2.82 -30.52 14.16
C CYS A 13 -1.82 -30.06 13.10
N THR A 14 -1.30 -30.96 12.26
CA THR A 14 -0.38 -30.59 11.18
C THR A 14 -1.07 -29.79 10.07
N ILE A 15 -2.29 -30.17 9.71
CA ILE A 15 -3.09 -29.44 8.72
C ILE A 15 -3.46 -28.04 9.25
N ALA A 16 -3.86 -27.92 10.51
CA ALA A 16 -4.15 -26.64 11.14
C ALA A 16 -2.90 -25.74 11.21
N ALA A 17 -1.74 -26.30 11.54
CA ALA A 17 -0.47 -25.59 11.55
C ALA A 17 -0.07 -25.11 10.14
N ILE A 18 -0.26 -25.92 9.10
CA ILE A 18 0.03 -25.58 7.72
C ILE A 18 -0.93 -24.48 7.23
N LEU A 19 -2.22 -24.54 7.59
CA LEU A 19 -3.20 -23.51 7.24
C LEU A 19 -2.91 -22.19 7.96
N MET A 20 -2.53 -22.23 9.23
CA MET A 20 -2.09 -21.03 9.96
C MET A 20 -0.80 -20.44 9.37
N PHE A 21 0.16 -21.30 8.98
CA PHE A 21 1.40 -20.85 8.38
C PHE A 21 1.17 -20.20 7.00
N ARG A 22 0.23 -20.72 6.20
CA ARG A 22 -0.18 -20.11 4.93
C ARG A 22 -0.84 -18.75 5.12
N GLN A 23 -1.69 -18.57 6.14
CA GLN A 23 -2.29 -17.27 6.44
C GLN A 23 -1.28 -16.21 6.91
N VAL A 24 -0.15 -16.63 7.49
CA VAL A 24 0.95 -15.73 7.87
C VAL A 24 1.80 -15.35 6.66
N GLN A 25 1.88 -16.22 5.66
CA GLN A 25 2.72 -16.01 4.49
C GLN A 25 2.04 -15.20 3.35
N ASP A 26 0.69 -15.13 3.36
CA ASP A 26 -0.07 -14.25 2.44
C ASP A 26 -0.16 -12.78 2.92
N ARG A 27 0.40 -12.48 4.08
CA ARG A 27 0.70 -11.11 4.48
C ARG A 27 2.11 -10.76 3.99
N THR A 28 2.26 -10.53 2.71
CA THR A 28 3.22 -9.52 2.26
C THR A 28 2.89 -8.27 3.07
N PRO A 29 3.84 -7.66 3.78
CA PRO A 29 3.59 -6.34 4.35
C PRO A 29 3.17 -5.48 3.15
N SER A 30 1.91 -5.09 3.11
CA SER A 30 1.48 -4.08 2.18
C SER A 30 2.22 -2.82 2.61
N GLU A 31 3.20 -2.41 1.83
CA GLU A 31 3.93 -1.16 2.03
C GLU A 31 3.02 0.06 1.84
N ASP A 32 1.75 -0.19 1.53
CA ASP A 32 0.68 0.80 1.36
C ASP A 32 0.18 1.44 2.67
N LEU A 33 0.58 0.87 3.82
CA LEU A 33 0.22 1.38 5.14
C LEU A 33 1.46 1.53 6.02
N TYR A 34 1.70 2.75 6.48
CA TYR A 34 2.59 3.05 7.60
C TYR A 34 1.78 3.37 8.84
N ALA A 35 2.08 2.75 9.96
CA ALA A 35 1.52 3.10 11.25
C ALA A 35 2.55 2.89 12.36
N ASP A 36 2.75 3.93 13.15
CA ASP A 36 3.44 3.85 14.44
C ASP A 36 2.49 4.32 15.56
N GLY A 37 2.94 4.48 16.76
CA GLY A 37 2.08 4.93 17.88
C GLY A 37 1.55 6.35 17.76
N GLN A 38 1.94 7.15 16.78
CA GLN A 38 1.60 8.57 16.65
C GLN A 38 1.01 8.93 15.29
N LEU A 39 1.45 8.28 14.21
CA LEU A 39 1.11 8.62 12.84
C LEU A 39 0.63 7.39 12.08
N ARG A 40 -0.40 7.59 11.26
CA ARG A 40 -0.85 6.63 10.27
C ARG A 40 -0.89 7.31 8.91
N MET A 41 -0.27 6.68 7.91
CA MET A 41 -0.33 7.07 6.51
C MET A 41 -0.69 5.85 5.67
N GLU A 42 -1.66 5.99 4.79
CA GLU A 42 -2.13 4.92 3.91
C GLU A 42 -2.28 5.46 2.49
N ILE A 43 -1.89 4.67 1.50
CA ILE A 43 -2.08 4.96 0.09
C ILE A 43 -3.02 3.94 -0.55
N GLN A 44 -3.98 4.41 -1.35
CA GLN A 44 -4.90 3.56 -2.09
C GLN A 44 -4.98 4.01 -3.55
N THR A 45 -5.05 3.05 -4.47
CA THR A 45 -5.35 3.33 -5.88
C THR A 45 -6.86 3.40 -6.06
N VAL A 46 -7.36 4.56 -6.51
CA VAL A 46 -8.81 4.78 -6.73
C VAL A 46 -9.26 4.16 -8.04
N SER A 47 -8.41 4.21 -9.06
CA SER A 47 -8.73 3.68 -10.38
C SER A 47 -8.72 2.16 -10.39
N SER A 48 -9.82 1.54 -10.76
CA SER A 48 -9.93 0.07 -10.90
C SER A 48 -9.08 -0.49 -12.06
N ALA A 49 -8.75 0.34 -13.02
CA ALA A 49 -7.85 0.03 -14.13
C ALA A 49 -7.10 1.31 -14.53
N ALA A 50 -5.78 1.22 -14.57
CA ALA A 50 -4.93 2.26 -15.12
C ALA A 50 -4.63 1.96 -16.58
N GLU A 51 -4.63 3.02 -17.41
CA GLU A 51 -4.31 2.93 -18.84
C GLU A 51 -3.12 3.85 -19.18
N PRO A 52 -2.31 3.51 -20.20
CA PRO A 52 -1.21 4.36 -20.63
C PRO A 52 -1.73 5.73 -21.08
N MET A 53 -1.00 6.76 -20.71
CA MET A 53 -1.29 8.17 -21.08
C MET A 53 -2.63 8.69 -20.53
N GLN A 54 -3.21 8.01 -19.54
CA GLN A 54 -4.41 8.43 -18.83
C GLN A 54 -4.10 8.74 -17.37
N GLU A 55 -4.85 9.65 -16.80
CA GLU A 55 -4.74 9.99 -15.40
C GLU A 55 -5.08 8.80 -14.49
N THR A 56 -4.17 8.50 -13.58
CA THR A 56 -4.37 7.53 -12.51
C THR A 56 -4.39 8.27 -11.19
N VAL A 57 -5.44 8.04 -10.40
CA VAL A 57 -5.66 8.74 -9.14
C VAL A 57 -5.39 7.82 -7.97
N PHE A 58 -4.65 8.36 -7.00
CA PHE A 58 -4.37 7.74 -5.71
C PHE A 58 -4.98 8.60 -4.60
N GLU A 59 -5.47 7.97 -3.56
CA GLU A 59 -5.85 8.65 -2.31
C GLU A 59 -4.87 8.33 -1.21
N LEU A 60 -4.48 9.35 -0.47
CA LEU A 60 -3.60 9.28 0.67
C LEU A 60 -4.36 9.73 1.91
N PHE A 61 -4.33 8.91 2.94
CA PHE A 61 -4.95 9.21 4.24
C PHE A 61 -3.85 9.42 5.26
N VAL A 62 -3.82 10.61 5.86
CA VAL A 62 -2.78 10.99 6.83
C VAL A 62 -3.42 11.44 8.12
N THR A 63 -3.14 10.72 9.19
CA THR A 63 -3.80 10.92 10.48
C THR A 63 -2.77 10.85 11.62
N GLU A 64 -2.78 11.83 12.49
CA GLU A 64 -2.14 11.75 13.81
C GLU A 64 -3.07 10.97 14.75
N LEU A 65 -2.53 9.93 15.36
CA LEU A 65 -3.33 9.07 16.22
C LEU A 65 -3.72 9.76 17.55
N PRO A 66 -4.95 9.54 18.07
CA PRO A 66 -5.86 8.49 17.65
C PRO A 66 -6.69 8.79 16.40
N GLU A 67 -7.09 10.03 16.10
CA GLU A 67 -8.02 10.32 14.99
C GLU A 67 -7.95 11.78 14.49
N LYS A 68 -6.80 12.44 14.64
CA LYS A 68 -6.66 13.82 14.17
C LYS A 68 -6.12 13.85 12.74
N PRO A 69 -6.87 14.38 11.76
CA PRO A 69 -6.35 14.52 10.40
C PRO A 69 -5.18 15.49 10.36
N ILE A 70 -4.15 15.17 9.57
CA ILE A 70 -3.04 16.06 9.31
C ILE A 70 -3.35 16.84 8.03
N THR A 71 -3.55 18.14 8.19
CA THR A 71 -3.83 19.08 7.10
C THR A 71 -2.58 19.80 6.67
N ASP A 72 -2.58 20.34 5.45
CA ASP A 72 -1.44 21.08 4.85
C ASP A 72 -0.12 20.30 4.94
N ALA A 73 -0.17 18.98 4.80
CA ALA A 73 1.00 18.13 4.85
C ALA A 73 1.86 18.29 3.59
N ASP A 74 3.18 18.27 3.78
CA ASP A 74 4.13 18.22 2.68
C ASP A 74 4.25 16.77 2.19
N ILE A 75 3.55 16.45 1.10
CA ILE A 75 3.50 15.12 0.50
C ILE A 75 3.97 15.20 -0.95
N GLU A 76 4.94 14.38 -1.29
CA GLU A 76 5.35 14.14 -2.67
C GLU A 76 4.97 12.71 -3.06
N LEU A 77 4.43 12.53 -4.27
CA LEU A 77 4.16 11.22 -4.84
C LEU A 77 4.83 11.10 -6.21
N HIS A 78 5.47 9.97 -6.44
CA HIS A 78 6.09 9.62 -7.72
C HIS A 78 5.63 8.24 -8.15
N ILE A 79 5.53 8.03 -9.46
CA ILE A 79 5.33 6.72 -10.05
C ILE A 79 6.52 6.29 -10.87
N ALA A 80 6.87 5.02 -10.80
CA ALA A 80 7.94 4.42 -11.58
C ALA A 80 7.56 3.00 -12.02
N MET A 81 8.07 2.59 -13.18
CA MET A 81 7.85 1.24 -13.68
C MET A 81 8.87 0.28 -13.07
N LEU A 82 8.41 -0.89 -12.60
CA LEU A 82 9.28 -1.87 -11.96
C LEU A 82 10.04 -2.77 -12.97
N ASP A 83 9.38 -3.10 -14.07
CA ASP A 83 9.93 -4.04 -15.06
C ASP A 83 11.00 -3.40 -15.95
N MET A 84 10.97 -2.09 -16.10
CA MET A 84 11.87 -1.36 -16.99
C MET A 84 12.05 0.07 -16.46
N PHE A 85 13.29 0.54 -16.43
CA PHE A 85 13.55 1.92 -16.06
C PHE A 85 13.22 2.84 -17.25
N CYS A 86 12.03 3.45 -17.19
CA CYS A 86 11.58 4.46 -18.17
C CYS A 86 11.51 5.88 -17.58
N GLY A 87 11.93 6.03 -16.32
CA GLY A 87 11.92 7.29 -15.59
C GLY A 87 11.06 7.27 -14.34
N VAL A 88 11.11 8.37 -13.61
CA VAL A 88 10.29 8.65 -12.43
C VAL A 88 9.39 9.82 -12.76
N PHE A 89 8.08 9.67 -12.57
CA PHE A 89 7.09 10.67 -12.94
C PHE A 89 6.43 11.21 -11.68
N PRO A 90 6.48 12.54 -11.46
CA PRO A 90 5.81 13.15 -10.32
C PRO A 90 4.30 13.14 -10.50
N ALA A 91 3.57 13.03 -9.41
CA ALA A 91 2.14 13.25 -9.35
C ALA A 91 1.82 14.66 -8.85
N GLU A 92 0.67 15.18 -9.27
CA GLU A 92 0.08 16.36 -8.67
C GLU A 92 -0.68 15.95 -7.41
N VAL A 93 -0.33 16.50 -6.24
CA VAL A 93 -0.94 16.18 -4.94
C VAL A 93 -1.75 17.37 -4.46
N VAL A 94 -3.03 17.15 -4.15
CA VAL A 94 -3.95 18.17 -3.65
C VAL A 94 -4.72 17.63 -2.46
N GLU A 95 -4.83 18.43 -1.38
CA GLU A 95 -5.70 18.07 -0.25
C GLU A 95 -7.16 18.21 -0.67
N SER A 96 -7.89 17.09 -0.68
CA SER A 96 -9.30 17.03 -1.07
C SER A 96 -10.25 17.23 0.11
N LYS A 97 -9.85 16.74 1.29
CA LYS A 97 -10.53 16.89 2.59
C LYS A 97 -9.47 16.90 3.68
N PRO A 98 -9.78 17.39 4.90
CA PRO A 98 -8.82 17.37 6.00
C PRO A 98 -8.19 15.97 6.19
N GLY A 99 -6.87 15.89 6.00
CA GLY A 99 -6.11 14.64 6.12
C GLY A 99 -6.27 13.65 4.97
N VAL A 100 -6.97 14.02 3.88
CA VAL A 100 -7.14 13.20 2.68
C VAL A 100 -6.58 13.95 1.48
N TYR A 101 -5.62 13.35 0.82
CA TYR A 101 -4.92 13.92 -0.34
C TYR A 101 -5.21 13.09 -1.58
N SER A 102 -5.51 13.76 -2.68
CA SER A 102 -5.65 13.15 -3.99
C SER A 102 -4.37 13.41 -4.78
N ALA A 103 -3.76 12.35 -5.27
CA ALA A 103 -2.58 12.43 -6.12
C ALA A 103 -2.90 11.89 -7.51
N THR A 104 -2.59 12.68 -8.54
CA THR A 104 -2.86 12.34 -9.94
C THR A 104 -1.54 12.20 -10.69
N ALA A 105 -1.32 11.06 -11.32
CA ALA A 105 -0.16 10.77 -12.15
C ALA A 105 -0.56 10.14 -13.48
N ILE A 106 0.31 10.24 -14.48
CA ILE A 106 0.07 9.70 -15.83
C ILE A 106 1.15 8.67 -16.15
N PRO A 107 0.84 7.36 -16.07
CA PRO A 107 1.76 6.32 -16.51
C PRO A 107 1.88 6.34 -18.04
N VAL A 108 3.09 6.17 -18.56
CA VAL A 108 3.35 6.34 -19.99
C VAL A 108 3.28 5.06 -20.80
N MET A 109 3.31 3.89 -20.17
CA MET A 109 3.33 2.58 -20.82
C MET A 109 2.59 1.53 -20.00
N GLN A 110 2.20 0.44 -20.68
CA GLN A 110 1.67 -0.76 -20.04
C GLN A 110 2.75 -1.45 -19.19
N GLY A 111 2.36 -2.03 -18.08
CA GLY A 111 3.24 -2.79 -17.21
C GLY A 111 2.89 -2.70 -15.74
N LEU A 112 3.82 -3.18 -14.90
CA LEU A 112 3.71 -3.08 -13.44
C LEU A 112 4.42 -1.81 -12.96
N TRP A 113 3.71 -1.00 -12.25
CA TRP A 113 4.14 0.29 -11.73
C TRP A 113 4.07 0.32 -10.21
N GLU A 114 4.92 1.12 -9.62
CA GLU A 114 4.89 1.47 -8.19
C GLU A 114 4.59 2.96 -8.04
N ALA A 115 3.71 3.28 -7.11
CA ALA A 115 3.50 4.63 -6.62
C ALA A 115 4.11 4.72 -5.22
N GLU A 116 5.04 5.65 -5.06
CA GLU A 116 5.72 5.94 -3.80
C GLU A 116 5.31 7.33 -3.34
N ALA A 117 4.78 7.42 -2.12
CA ALA A 117 4.43 8.67 -1.48
C ALA A 117 5.31 8.91 -0.25
N VAL A 118 5.87 10.09 -0.17
CA VAL A 118 6.74 10.53 0.93
C VAL A 118 6.07 11.71 1.63
N LEU A 119 5.80 11.54 2.91
CA LEU A 119 5.32 12.58 3.80
C LEU A 119 6.49 13.16 4.60
N ARG A 120 6.64 14.47 4.56
CA ARG A 120 7.48 15.23 5.52
C ARG A 120 6.58 15.89 6.53
N TRP A 121 6.70 15.45 7.77
CA TRP A 121 5.89 15.98 8.87
C TRP A 121 6.74 16.13 10.13
N GLU A 122 6.85 17.36 10.61
CA GLU A 122 7.79 17.74 11.66
C GLU A 122 9.24 17.33 11.27
N ASP A 123 9.93 16.56 12.10
CA ASP A 123 11.28 16.05 11.83
C ASP A 123 11.27 14.63 11.24
N ARG A 124 10.12 14.17 10.71
CA ARG A 124 9.91 12.79 10.26
C ARG A 124 9.73 12.72 8.75
N HIS A 125 10.29 11.66 8.18
CA HIS A 125 10.00 11.20 6.83
C HIS A 125 9.27 9.87 6.93
N VAL A 126 8.09 9.79 6.32
CA VAL A 126 7.29 8.58 6.25
C VAL A 126 7.01 8.26 4.81
N GLU A 127 7.19 7.01 4.44
CA GLU A 127 7.08 6.52 3.08
C GLU A 127 6.07 5.38 3.01
N VAL A 128 5.20 5.42 2.02
CA VAL A 128 4.28 4.34 1.69
C VAL A 128 4.32 4.08 0.19
N ARG A 129 4.10 2.83 -0.20
CA ARG A 129 4.17 2.38 -1.59
C ARG A 129 2.99 1.51 -1.93
N THR A 130 2.48 1.62 -3.14
CA THR A 130 1.49 0.70 -3.67
C THR A 130 1.82 0.30 -5.10
N LEU A 131 1.49 -0.94 -5.45
CA LEU A 131 1.67 -1.46 -6.80
C LEU A 131 0.37 -1.35 -7.57
N PHE A 132 0.47 -0.95 -8.82
CA PHE A 132 -0.67 -0.91 -9.73
C PHE A 132 -0.28 -1.37 -11.12
N LYS A 133 -1.25 -1.92 -11.84
CA LYS A 133 -1.02 -2.43 -13.19
C LYS A 133 -1.67 -1.51 -14.21
N VAL A 134 -0.88 -1.11 -15.20
CA VAL A 134 -1.31 -0.34 -16.37
C VAL A 134 -1.54 -1.30 -17.54
N ARG A 135 -2.72 -1.31 -18.12
CA ARG A 135 -3.15 -2.26 -19.17
C ARG A 135 -3.49 -1.55 -20.47
#